data_ef294f6878124681534a30f50ca191ad
#
_entry.id   ef294f6878124681534a30f50ca191ad
#
_cell.length_a   1.000
_cell.length_b   1.000
_cell.length_c   1.000
_cell.angle_alpha   90.00
_cell.angle_beta   90.00
_cell.angle_gamma   90.00
#
_symmetry.space_group_name_H-M   'P 1'
#
loop_
_entity.id
_entity.type
_entity.pdbx_description
1 polymer ?
#
loop_
_entity_poly.entity_id
_entity_poly.type
_entity_poly.pdbx_seq_one_letter_code
_entity_poly.pdbx_strand_id
1 'polypeptide(L)'
;MKKFIKWFSIVLVALVVIVLIAGVLVFRMPLPDHDLDVSGLPLNDFVEIIRDDRGVPHIYGSNVDDILFAQGYIHAQDRFWQLEFWSHLSTGRLASLIGEPGIGADLLFRTYGFNRVAQKEYEEMSEEMKNDLIQYTKGINAYINSRPQRALSLEHFFLTFINPDYVVDEYLPYYPLAWAKMMAYDLNGNYDAEIRNAKTYGTLSETIDSLLKPPFPEKHPYIVEGWKSTGSFTSNDNSDIYKSLFISYVTKDLRFSDSIGSNSWAISGIHTESGYPILANDPHLSAQLP
;
A
#
# COMPACT_ATOMS: atom_id res chain seq x y z
N MET A 1 20.44 56.39 4.29
CA MET A 1 20.04 55.41 3.27
C MET A 1 21.05 54.25 3.14
N LYS A 2 22.33 54.46 2.81
CA LYS A 2 23.35 53.38 2.63
C LYS A 2 23.55 52.50 3.87
N LYS A 3 23.59 53.04 5.10
CA LYS A 3 23.69 52.27 6.32
C LYS A 3 22.45 51.40 6.61
N PHE A 4 21.27 51.93 6.33
CA PHE A 4 20.00 51.18 6.45
C PHE A 4 19.94 49.96 5.50
N ILE A 5 20.28 50.19 4.21
CA ILE A 5 20.33 49.12 3.21
C ILE A 5 21.33 48.04 3.61
N LYS A 6 22.51 48.43 4.10
CA LYS A 6 23.51 47.44 4.61
C LYS A 6 22.98 46.59 5.75
N TRP A 7 22.38 47.23 6.77
CA TRP A 7 21.82 46.47 7.91
C TRP A 7 20.64 45.60 7.48
N PHE A 8 19.77 46.11 6.60
CA PHE A 8 18.65 45.33 6.06
C PHE A 8 19.16 44.11 5.26
N SER A 9 20.20 44.27 4.43
CA SER A 9 20.80 43.14 3.70
C SER A 9 21.40 42.11 4.65
N ILE A 10 22.08 42.54 5.71
CA ILE A 10 22.66 41.60 6.71
C ILE A 10 21.56 40.81 7.41
N VAL A 11 20.49 41.47 7.85
CA VAL A 11 19.34 40.80 8.51
C VAL A 11 18.66 39.83 7.56
N LEU A 12 18.48 40.22 6.29
CA LEU A 12 17.87 39.36 5.27
C LEU A 12 18.72 38.10 5.02
N VAL A 13 20.04 38.27 4.86
CA VAL A 13 20.97 37.14 4.69
C VAL A 13 20.95 36.24 5.91
N ALA A 14 20.98 36.79 7.10
CA ALA A 14 20.90 36.01 8.34
C ALA A 14 19.60 35.20 8.41
N LEU A 15 18.46 35.80 8.06
CA LEU A 15 17.16 35.13 8.02
C LEU A 15 17.14 33.99 6.99
N VAL A 16 17.68 34.21 5.80
CA VAL A 16 17.80 33.16 4.78
C VAL A 16 18.65 31.99 5.28
N VAL A 17 19.80 32.28 5.92
CA VAL A 17 20.66 31.25 6.48
C VAL A 17 19.94 30.47 7.58
N ILE A 18 19.21 31.14 8.46
CA ILE A 18 18.42 30.48 9.52
C ILE A 18 17.34 29.55 8.90
N VAL A 19 16.62 30.01 7.88
CA VAL A 19 15.61 29.22 7.18
C VAL A 19 16.25 27.99 6.51
N LEU A 20 17.40 28.15 5.87
CA LEU A 20 18.11 27.03 5.25
C LEU A 20 18.58 26.01 6.29
N ILE A 21 19.14 26.47 7.42
CA ILE A 21 19.56 25.57 8.51
C ILE A 21 18.34 24.85 9.08
N ALA A 22 17.25 25.56 9.37
CA ALA A 22 16.02 24.97 9.86
C ALA A 22 15.47 23.92 8.87
N GLY A 23 15.47 24.23 7.57
CA GLY A 23 15.10 23.29 6.51
C GLY A 23 15.94 22.03 6.54
N VAL A 24 17.28 22.16 6.58
CA VAL A 24 18.18 21.00 6.66
C VAL A 24 17.92 20.16 7.92
N LEU A 25 17.66 20.78 9.06
CA LEU A 25 17.35 20.06 10.30
C LEU A 25 16.02 19.30 10.20
N VAL A 26 14.99 19.91 9.62
CA VAL A 26 13.68 19.28 9.41
C VAL A 26 13.81 18.08 8.48
N PHE A 27 14.47 18.24 7.33
CA PHE A 27 14.66 17.14 6.37
C PHE A 27 15.55 16.01 6.89
N ARG A 28 16.47 16.31 7.82
CA ARG A 28 17.32 15.30 8.43
C ARG A 28 16.68 14.57 9.61
N MET A 29 15.68 15.16 10.24
CA MET A 29 15.08 14.63 11.46
C MET A 29 14.49 13.21 11.29
N PRO A 30 13.77 12.87 10.19
CA PRO A 30 13.21 11.53 9.99
C PRO A 30 14.22 10.52 9.44
N LEU A 31 15.41 10.96 9.02
CA LEU A 31 16.37 10.02 8.45
C LEU A 31 16.82 8.99 9.51
N PRO A 32 16.84 7.70 9.15
CA PRO A 32 17.33 6.67 10.03
C PRO A 32 18.85 6.77 10.20
N ASP A 33 19.34 6.34 11.36
CA ASP A 33 20.75 6.00 11.55
C ASP A 33 20.90 4.51 11.22
N HIS A 34 21.75 4.19 10.24
CA HIS A 34 21.99 2.83 9.79
C HIS A 34 23.15 2.14 10.50
N ASP A 35 23.99 2.90 11.20
CA ASP A 35 25.16 2.39 11.93
C ASP A 35 24.88 2.37 13.45
N LEU A 36 23.71 1.90 13.84
CA LEU A 36 23.23 1.93 15.22
C LEU A 36 23.06 0.54 15.80
N ASP A 37 23.71 0.27 16.93
CA ASP A 37 23.40 -0.89 17.77
C ASP A 37 22.16 -0.58 18.63
N VAL A 38 21.07 -1.28 18.39
CA VAL A 38 19.84 -1.13 19.17
C VAL A 38 19.75 -2.26 20.19
N SER A 39 19.70 -1.90 21.47
CA SER A 39 19.56 -2.84 22.58
C SER A 39 18.22 -2.70 23.28
N GLY A 40 17.84 -3.73 24.05
CA GLY A 40 16.57 -3.74 24.81
C GLY A 40 15.32 -4.02 23.99
N LEU A 41 15.49 -4.46 22.75
CA LEU A 41 14.39 -4.97 21.93
C LEU A 41 13.96 -6.38 22.42
N PRO A 42 12.68 -6.75 22.28
CA PRO A 42 12.18 -8.04 22.74
C PRO A 42 12.50 -9.17 21.73
N LEU A 43 13.77 -9.34 21.42
CA LEU A 43 14.30 -10.40 20.55
C LEU A 43 14.75 -11.60 21.42
N ASN A 44 14.68 -12.79 20.85
CA ASN A 44 15.19 -14.00 21.48
C ASN A 44 16.71 -14.11 21.32
N ASP A 45 17.24 -13.59 20.19
CA ASP A 45 18.66 -13.66 19.86
C ASP A 45 19.09 -12.43 19.04
N PHE A 46 20.38 -12.32 18.76
CA PHE A 46 20.96 -11.25 17.95
C PHE A 46 20.50 -11.31 16.50
N VAL A 47 20.13 -10.14 15.96
CA VAL A 47 19.80 -9.95 14.54
C VAL A 47 20.75 -8.91 13.95
N GLU A 48 21.39 -9.25 12.84
CA GLU A 48 22.23 -8.35 12.07
C GLU A 48 21.51 -7.89 10.82
N ILE A 49 21.56 -6.58 10.53
CA ILE A 49 20.97 -5.98 9.33
C ILE A 49 22.07 -5.28 8.56
N ILE A 50 22.34 -5.77 7.35
CA ILE A 50 23.36 -5.20 6.45
C ILE A 50 22.67 -4.60 5.25
N ARG A 51 22.94 -3.32 4.95
CA ARG A 51 22.44 -2.67 3.73
C ARG A 51 23.48 -2.74 2.63
N ASP A 52 23.04 -3.16 1.45
CA ASP A 52 23.90 -3.17 0.26
C ASP A 52 24.07 -1.76 -0.35
N ASP A 53 24.84 -1.67 -1.45
CA ASP A 53 25.13 -0.43 -2.17
C ASP A 53 23.88 0.30 -2.70
N ARG A 54 22.76 -0.41 -2.78
CA ARG A 54 21.45 0.11 -3.21
C ARG A 54 20.54 0.46 -2.04
N GLY A 55 21.02 0.25 -0.81
CA GLY A 55 20.24 0.45 0.41
C GLY A 55 19.27 -0.68 0.73
N VAL A 56 19.32 -1.81 0.03
CA VAL A 56 18.46 -2.97 0.31
C VAL A 56 18.92 -3.62 1.61
N PRO A 57 18.05 -3.76 2.62
CA PRO A 57 18.41 -4.40 3.88
C PRO A 57 18.39 -5.93 3.75
N HIS A 58 19.48 -6.56 4.18
CA HIS A 58 19.64 -8.00 4.34
C HIS A 58 19.58 -8.33 5.82
N ILE A 59 18.61 -9.15 6.25
CA ILE A 59 18.36 -9.48 7.66
C ILE A 59 18.88 -10.88 7.95
N TYR A 60 19.75 -11.01 8.94
CA TYR A 60 20.32 -12.26 9.40
C TYR A 60 19.94 -12.50 10.86
N GLY A 61 19.34 -13.65 11.14
CA GLY A 61 18.90 -14.06 12.48
C GLY A 61 18.85 -15.57 12.60
N SER A 62 18.82 -16.07 13.84
CA SER A 62 18.81 -17.50 14.15
C SER A 62 17.41 -18.13 14.15
N ASN A 63 16.36 -17.33 14.20
CA ASN A 63 14.98 -17.79 14.24
C ASN A 63 14.03 -16.84 13.46
N VAL A 64 12.89 -17.38 13.06
CA VAL A 64 11.91 -16.66 12.21
C VAL A 64 11.26 -15.49 12.95
N ASP A 65 10.96 -15.63 14.24
CA ASP A 65 10.30 -14.60 15.03
C ASP A 65 11.11 -13.30 15.05
N ASP A 66 12.42 -13.40 15.30
CA ASP A 66 13.33 -12.26 15.35
C ASP A 66 13.54 -11.65 13.95
N ILE A 67 13.57 -12.48 12.89
CA ILE A 67 13.66 -12.00 11.50
C ILE A 67 12.39 -11.21 11.13
N LEU A 68 11.20 -11.70 11.47
CA LEU A 68 9.95 -11.00 11.21
C LEU A 68 9.84 -9.70 12.02
N PHE A 69 10.29 -9.71 13.27
CA PHE A 69 10.40 -8.49 14.07
C PHE A 69 11.32 -7.46 13.39
N ALA A 70 12.51 -7.88 12.98
CA ALA A 70 13.47 -7.01 12.31
C ALA A 70 12.92 -6.48 10.98
N GLN A 71 12.22 -7.32 10.21
CA GLN A 71 11.55 -6.90 8.98
C GLN A 71 10.52 -5.80 9.25
N GLY A 72 9.66 -5.97 10.27
CA GLY A 72 8.69 -4.95 10.66
C GLY A 72 9.34 -3.64 11.07
N TYR A 73 10.43 -3.72 11.87
CA TYR A 73 11.21 -2.56 12.30
C TYR A 73 11.78 -1.78 11.10
N ILE A 74 12.39 -2.49 10.14
CA ILE A 74 12.99 -1.90 8.93
C ILE A 74 11.93 -1.33 7.99
N HIS A 75 10.80 -2.00 7.80
CA HIS A 75 9.70 -1.45 7.00
C HIS A 75 9.19 -0.13 7.60
N ALA A 76 9.07 -0.06 8.92
CA ALA A 76 8.68 1.19 9.59
C ALA A 76 9.80 2.24 9.50
N GLN A 77 11.07 1.85 9.63
CA GLN A 77 12.21 2.75 9.49
C GLN A 77 12.25 3.42 8.11
N ASP A 78 12.01 2.63 7.05
CA ASP A 78 12.17 3.08 5.67
C ASP A 78 10.90 3.70 5.09
N ARG A 79 9.71 3.26 5.55
CA ARG A 79 8.42 3.53 4.89
C ARG A 79 7.28 3.81 5.86
N PHE A 80 7.54 4.44 7.01
CA PHE A 80 6.52 4.60 8.05
C PHE A 80 5.27 5.34 7.55
N TRP A 81 5.45 6.44 6.79
CA TRP A 81 4.29 7.15 6.23
C TRP A 81 3.41 6.25 5.36
N GLN A 82 4.00 5.40 4.54
CA GLN A 82 3.22 4.47 3.71
C GLN A 82 2.45 3.47 4.58
N LEU A 83 3.10 2.87 5.60
CA LEU A 83 2.43 1.96 6.53
C LEU A 83 1.26 2.63 7.22
N GLU A 84 1.45 3.85 7.71
CA GLU A 84 0.45 4.64 8.40
C GLU A 84 -0.71 5.02 7.47
N PHE A 85 -0.41 5.63 6.34
CA PHE A 85 -1.42 6.06 5.37
C PHE A 85 -2.26 4.90 4.87
N TRP A 86 -1.62 3.81 4.47
CA TRP A 86 -2.33 2.66 3.92
C TRP A 86 -3.12 1.87 4.97
N SER A 87 -2.63 1.82 6.21
CA SER A 87 -3.41 1.22 7.31
C SER A 87 -4.67 2.03 7.59
N HIS A 88 -4.58 3.35 7.61
CA HIS A 88 -5.74 4.23 7.78
C HIS A 88 -6.73 4.12 6.62
N LEU A 89 -6.24 4.13 5.39
CA LEU A 89 -7.08 4.00 4.19
C LEU A 89 -7.82 2.66 4.18
N SER A 90 -7.10 1.54 4.31
CA SER A 90 -7.68 0.19 4.23
C SER A 90 -8.64 -0.12 5.37
N THR A 91 -8.45 0.51 6.53
CA THR A 91 -9.34 0.35 7.69
C THR A 91 -10.46 1.39 7.73
N GLY A 92 -10.51 2.34 6.79
CA GLY A 92 -11.54 3.38 6.72
C GLY A 92 -11.40 4.42 7.84
N ARG A 93 -10.17 4.84 8.16
CA ARG A 93 -9.84 5.82 9.20
C ARG A 93 -8.99 6.99 8.66
N LEU A 94 -8.93 7.15 7.34
CA LEU A 94 -8.08 8.17 6.72
C LEU A 94 -8.41 9.58 7.19
N ALA A 95 -9.69 9.87 7.48
CA ALA A 95 -10.09 11.16 7.99
C ALA A 95 -9.50 11.50 9.37
N SER A 96 -9.12 10.50 10.19
CA SER A 96 -8.42 10.76 11.45
C SER A 96 -7.00 11.29 11.22
N LEU A 97 -6.39 10.96 10.08
CA LEU A 97 -5.04 11.38 9.70
C LEU A 97 -5.05 12.73 8.97
N ILE A 98 -5.84 12.87 7.91
CA ILE A 98 -5.81 14.04 7.00
C ILE A 98 -7.06 14.92 7.05
N GLY A 99 -8.01 14.64 7.95
CA GLY A 99 -9.24 15.42 8.12
C GLY A 99 -10.30 15.18 7.05
N GLU A 100 -11.11 16.21 6.76
CA GLU A 100 -12.25 16.14 5.85
C GLU A 100 -11.99 15.50 4.49
N PRO A 101 -10.83 15.71 3.82
CA PRO A 101 -10.52 15.04 2.56
C PRO A 101 -10.55 13.51 2.61
N GLY A 102 -10.33 12.91 3.79
CA GLY A 102 -10.35 11.47 3.99
C GLY A 102 -11.75 10.85 4.12
N ILE A 103 -12.81 11.64 4.36
CA ILE A 103 -14.15 11.12 4.67
C ILE A 103 -14.72 10.28 3.53
N GLY A 104 -14.55 10.70 2.29
CA GLY A 104 -15.06 9.95 1.12
C GLY A 104 -14.45 8.54 1.02
N ALA A 105 -13.15 8.44 1.24
CA ALA A 105 -12.43 7.16 1.27
C ALA A 105 -12.89 6.30 2.46
N ASP A 106 -13.05 6.89 3.64
CA ASP A 106 -13.52 6.17 4.81
C ASP A 106 -14.91 5.57 4.62
N LEU A 107 -15.84 6.32 4.04
CA LEU A 107 -17.18 5.83 3.71
C LEU A 107 -17.11 4.63 2.75
N LEU A 108 -16.26 4.72 1.73
CA LEU A 108 -16.09 3.67 0.75
C LEU A 108 -15.54 2.38 1.40
N PHE A 109 -14.39 2.46 2.06
CA PHE A 109 -13.72 1.27 2.58
C PHE A 109 -14.41 0.67 3.79
N ARG A 110 -15.15 1.48 4.57
CA ARG A 110 -16.09 0.96 5.60
C ARG A 110 -17.27 0.23 4.97
N THR A 111 -17.76 0.69 3.81
CA THR A 111 -18.85 0.01 3.08
C THR A 111 -18.37 -1.33 2.55
N TYR A 112 -17.19 -1.42 1.96
CA TYR A 112 -16.59 -2.71 1.56
C TYR A 112 -16.28 -3.59 2.76
N GLY A 113 -15.96 -3.01 3.90
CA GLY A 113 -15.74 -3.71 5.15
C GLY A 113 -14.41 -4.42 5.25
N PHE A 114 -13.36 -3.94 4.56
CA PHE A 114 -12.03 -4.56 4.56
C PHE A 114 -11.49 -4.76 5.98
N ASN A 115 -11.63 -3.76 6.85
CA ASN A 115 -11.22 -3.87 8.25
C ASN A 115 -11.95 -5.00 8.99
N ARG A 116 -13.27 -5.07 8.85
CA ARG A 116 -14.09 -6.12 9.50
C ARG A 116 -13.72 -7.52 9.02
N VAL A 117 -13.49 -7.68 7.72
CA VAL A 117 -13.09 -8.95 7.13
C VAL A 117 -11.67 -9.32 7.57
N ALA A 118 -10.74 -8.37 7.62
CA ALA A 118 -9.37 -8.59 8.08
C ALA A 118 -9.30 -9.04 9.54
N GLN A 119 -10.12 -8.44 10.43
CA GLN A 119 -10.22 -8.87 11.83
C GLN A 119 -10.70 -10.30 11.93
N LYS A 120 -11.79 -10.64 11.22
CA LYS A 120 -12.33 -11.99 11.22
C LYS A 120 -11.33 -13.01 10.66
N GLU A 121 -10.65 -12.69 9.58
CA GLU A 121 -9.61 -13.53 8.99
C GLU A 121 -8.47 -13.78 10.00
N TYR A 122 -8.01 -12.73 10.68
CA TYR A 122 -7.02 -12.83 11.72
C TYR A 122 -7.48 -13.76 12.88
N GLU A 123 -8.74 -13.65 13.32
CA GLU A 123 -9.30 -14.51 14.36
C GLU A 123 -9.32 -15.99 13.94
N GLU A 124 -9.55 -16.29 12.67
CA GLU A 124 -9.65 -17.64 12.09
C GLU A 124 -8.29 -18.23 11.66
N MET A 125 -7.20 -17.44 11.68
CA MET A 125 -5.85 -17.92 11.33
C MET A 125 -5.32 -18.95 12.33
N SER A 126 -4.36 -19.78 11.87
CA SER A 126 -3.58 -20.64 12.75
C SER A 126 -2.76 -19.80 13.74
N GLU A 127 -2.45 -20.37 14.91
CA GLU A 127 -1.63 -19.68 15.92
C GLU A 127 -0.22 -19.33 15.39
N GLU A 128 0.34 -20.15 14.50
CA GLU A 128 1.61 -19.88 13.83
C GLU A 128 1.52 -18.60 12.97
N MET A 129 0.53 -18.49 12.10
CA MET A 129 0.34 -17.30 11.25
C MET A 129 0.02 -16.04 12.08
N LYS A 130 -0.75 -16.18 13.17
CA LYS A 130 -0.98 -15.07 14.10
C LYS A 130 0.31 -14.62 14.75
N ASN A 131 1.16 -15.56 15.19
CA ASN A 131 2.45 -15.23 15.76
C ASN A 131 3.33 -14.47 14.76
N ASP A 132 3.40 -14.90 13.51
CA ASP A 132 4.18 -14.22 12.47
C ASP A 132 3.75 -12.75 12.32
N LEU A 133 2.44 -12.50 12.22
CA LEU A 133 1.90 -11.14 12.16
C LEU A 133 2.17 -10.35 13.45
N ILE A 134 2.11 -10.98 14.61
CA ILE A 134 2.43 -10.34 15.89
C ILE A 134 3.90 -9.94 15.95
N GLN A 135 4.82 -10.80 15.55
CA GLN A 135 6.26 -10.44 15.58
C GLN A 135 6.57 -9.32 14.61
N TYR A 136 6.03 -9.37 13.39
CA TYR A 136 6.17 -8.31 12.40
C TYR A 136 5.65 -6.96 12.94
N THR A 137 4.47 -6.94 13.52
CA THR A 137 3.88 -5.69 14.04
C THR A 137 4.56 -5.20 15.32
N LYS A 138 5.09 -6.08 16.16
CA LYS A 138 5.96 -5.70 17.28
C LYS A 138 7.20 -4.92 16.79
N GLY A 139 7.79 -5.34 15.67
CA GLY A 139 8.91 -4.62 15.05
C GLY A 139 8.52 -3.21 14.61
N ILE A 140 7.37 -3.05 13.93
CA ILE A 140 6.83 -1.74 13.58
C ILE A 140 6.62 -0.87 14.81
N ASN A 141 5.96 -1.40 15.84
CA ASN A 141 5.67 -0.67 17.07
C ASN A 141 6.95 -0.31 17.85
N ALA A 142 7.99 -1.17 17.82
CA ALA A 142 9.28 -0.85 18.39
C ALA A 142 9.92 0.37 17.72
N TYR A 143 9.83 0.49 16.39
CA TYR A 143 10.27 1.68 15.67
C TYR A 143 9.45 2.92 16.03
N ILE A 144 8.11 2.83 16.05
CA ILE A 144 7.22 3.93 16.45
C ILE A 144 7.62 4.48 17.83
N ASN A 145 7.91 3.59 18.77
CA ASN A 145 8.25 3.95 20.15
C ASN A 145 9.72 4.41 20.32
N SER A 146 10.58 4.23 19.31
CA SER A 146 12.00 4.57 19.39
C SER A 146 12.32 6.06 19.27
N ARG A 147 11.34 6.86 18.78
CA ARG A 147 11.55 8.28 18.47
C ARG A 147 10.28 9.12 18.62
N PRO A 148 10.40 10.46 18.75
CA PRO A 148 9.24 11.33 18.77
C PRO A 148 8.42 11.22 17.47
N GLN A 149 7.10 11.28 17.57
CA GLN A 149 6.17 11.18 16.43
C GLN A 149 6.58 12.05 15.23
N ARG A 150 6.96 13.32 15.47
CA ARG A 150 7.40 14.26 14.41
C ARG A 150 8.67 13.82 13.66
N ALA A 151 9.38 12.83 14.16
CA ALA A 151 10.61 12.28 13.57
C ALA A 151 10.40 10.92 12.92
N LEU A 152 9.16 10.40 12.87
CA LEU A 152 8.85 9.12 12.22
C LEU A 152 8.90 9.23 10.70
N SER A 153 8.43 10.35 10.14
CA SER A 153 8.57 10.71 8.73
C SER A 153 8.49 12.22 8.56
N LEU A 154 8.81 12.71 7.35
CA LEU A 154 8.67 14.13 7.03
C LEU A 154 7.21 14.59 7.10
N GLU A 155 6.28 13.74 6.68
CA GLU A 155 4.83 14.00 6.72
C GLU A 155 4.36 14.17 8.16
N HIS A 156 4.86 13.39 9.10
CA HIS A 156 4.53 13.51 10.52
C HIS A 156 5.00 14.84 11.11
N PHE A 157 6.12 15.38 10.63
CA PHE A 157 6.51 16.74 11.00
C PHE A 157 5.44 17.76 10.58
N PHE A 158 4.94 17.66 9.34
CA PHE A 158 3.89 18.57 8.85
C PHE A 158 2.53 18.32 9.52
N LEU A 159 2.21 17.08 9.89
CA LEU A 159 0.98 16.76 10.62
C LEU A 159 0.90 17.51 11.95
N THR A 160 2.02 17.82 12.62
CA THR A 160 2.00 18.63 13.86
C THR A 160 1.37 20.02 13.69
N PHE A 161 1.28 20.51 12.44
CA PHE A 161 0.67 21.82 12.13
C PHE A 161 -0.73 21.67 11.52
N ILE A 162 -0.98 20.58 10.78
CA ILE A 162 -2.25 20.36 10.05
C ILE A 162 -3.27 19.66 10.95
N ASN A 163 -2.81 18.70 11.77
CA ASN A 163 -3.63 17.92 12.68
C ASN A 163 -2.87 17.72 14.01
N PRO A 164 -2.77 18.78 14.83
CA PRO A 164 -1.93 18.80 16.04
C PRO A 164 -2.37 17.80 17.11
N ASP A 165 -3.64 17.40 17.11
CA ASP A 165 -4.21 16.44 18.06
C ASP A 165 -4.04 14.99 17.61
N TYR A 166 -3.49 14.76 16.42
CA TYR A 166 -3.23 13.40 15.92
C TYR A 166 -2.09 12.74 16.71
N VAL A 167 -2.37 11.54 17.18
CA VAL A 167 -1.40 10.66 17.84
C VAL A 167 -1.31 9.36 17.04
N VAL A 168 -0.09 8.94 16.75
CA VAL A 168 0.15 7.66 16.08
C VAL A 168 -0.31 6.53 16.99
N ASP A 169 -1.23 5.71 16.48
CA ASP A 169 -1.74 4.53 17.16
C ASP A 169 -0.76 3.36 17.09
N GLU A 170 -0.99 2.35 17.94
CA GLU A 170 -0.34 1.06 17.81
C GLU A 170 -0.71 0.39 16.47
N TYR A 171 0.28 -0.12 15.75
CA TYR A 171 0.06 -0.87 14.51
C TYR A 171 -0.41 -2.30 14.84
N LEU A 172 -1.62 -2.66 14.41
CA LEU A 172 -2.29 -3.90 14.81
C LEU A 172 -2.02 -5.07 13.84
N PRO A 173 -1.98 -6.33 14.33
CA PRO A 173 -1.61 -7.49 13.51
C PRO A 173 -2.50 -7.76 12.30
N TYR A 174 -3.75 -7.29 12.28
CA TYR A 174 -4.66 -7.46 11.16
C TYR A 174 -4.58 -6.32 10.10
N TYR A 175 -3.80 -5.26 10.32
CA TYR A 175 -3.64 -4.18 9.34
C TYR A 175 -3.00 -4.65 8.02
N PRO A 176 -1.98 -5.52 8.01
CA PRO A 176 -1.47 -6.10 6.77
C PRO A 176 -2.56 -6.87 5.98
N LEU A 177 -3.50 -7.53 6.66
CA LEU A 177 -4.61 -8.23 6.00
C LEU A 177 -5.62 -7.25 5.38
N ALA A 178 -5.91 -6.15 6.06
CA ALA A 178 -6.75 -5.08 5.49
C ALA A 178 -6.09 -4.44 4.26
N TRP A 179 -4.77 -4.22 4.31
CA TRP A 179 -3.99 -3.72 3.19
C TRP A 179 -4.00 -4.69 2.00
N ALA A 180 -3.86 -6.00 2.23
CA ALA A 180 -3.92 -7.00 1.16
C ALA A 180 -5.26 -6.94 0.40
N LYS A 181 -6.38 -6.68 1.10
CA LYS A 181 -7.70 -6.50 0.46
C LYS A 181 -7.78 -5.19 -0.33
N MET A 182 -7.18 -4.14 0.19
CA MET A 182 -7.07 -2.86 -0.51
C MET A 182 -6.23 -3.00 -1.78
N MET A 183 -5.11 -3.70 -1.73
CA MET A 183 -4.28 -3.99 -2.89
C MET A 183 -5.05 -4.78 -3.95
N ALA A 184 -5.79 -5.82 -3.55
CA ALA A 184 -6.64 -6.59 -4.47
C ALA A 184 -7.72 -5.71 -5.12
N TYR A 185 -8.29 -4.76 -4.40
CA TYR A 185 -9.23 -3.79 -4.94
C TYR A 185 -8.58 -2.85 -5.94
N ASP A 186 -7.39 -2.32 -5.64
CA ASP A 186 -6.66 -1.40 -6.52
C ASP A 186 -6.21 -2.09 -7.81
N LEU A 187 -5.78 -3.34 -7.72
CA LEU A 187 -5.36 -4.15 -8.88
C LEU A 187 -6.52 -4.69 -9.73
N ASN A 188 -7.76 -4.53 -9.29
CA ASN A 188 -8.94 -4.98 -10.03
C ASN A 188 -9.28 -4.00 -11.18
N GLY A 189 -8.74 -4.26 -12.37
CA GLY A 189 -8.85 -3.36 -13.53
C GLY A 189 -10.15 -3.49 -14.36
N ASN A 190 -10.92 -4.56 -14.23
CA ASN A 190 -12.06 -4.87 -15.14
C ASN A 190 -13.46 -4.61 -14.56
N TYR A 191 -13.57 -4.30 -13.28
CA TYR A 191 -14.83 -4.08 -12.58
C TYR A 191 -15.76 -3.08 -13.29
N ASP A 192 -15.22 -1.92 -13.71
CA ASP A 192 -16.00 -0.90 -14.42
C ASP A 192 -16.41 -1.36 -15.83
N ALA A 193 -15.59 -2.17 -16.48
CA ALA A 193 -15.91 -2.73 -17.78
C ALA A 193 -17.09 -3.71 -17.67
N GLU A 194 -17.11 -4.55 -16.64
CA GLU A 194 -18.23 -5.46 -16.36
C GLU A 194 -19.52 -4.70 -16.10
N ILE A 195 -19.48 -3.62 -15.29
CA ILE A 195 -20.67 -2.79 -15.04
C ILE A 195 -21.13 -2.08 -16.32
N ARG A 196 -20.22 -1.51 -17.11
CA ARG A 196 -20.58 -0.90 -18.41
C ARG A 196 -21.20 -1.93 -19.34
N ASN A 197 -20.63 -3.11 -19.40
CA ASN A 197 -21.17 -4.20 -20.22
C ASN A 197 -22.57 -4.64 -19.75
N ALA A 198 -22.79 -4.73 -18.45
CA ALA A 198 -24.11 -5.03 -17.89
C ALA A 198 -25.16 -3.96 -18.25
N LYS A 199 -24.79 -2.67 -18.24
CA LYS A 199 -25.67 -1.57 -18.64
C LYS A 199 -26.10 -1.63 -20.11
N THR A 200 -25.17 -2.04 -20.98
CA THR A 200 -25.44 -2.08 -22.44
C THR A 200 -26.02 -3.40 -22.89
N TYR A 201 -26.02 -4.42 -22.02
CA TYR A 201 -26.57 -5.74 -22.34
C TYR A 201 -28.07 -5.66 -22.68
N GLY A 202 -28.43 -6.12 -23.86
CA GLY A 202 -29.83 -6.09 -24.36
C GLY A 202 -30.40 -4.71 -24.73
N THR A 203 -29.60 -3.62 -24.58
CA THR A 203 -30.04 -2.26 -24.98
C THR A 203 -29.48 -1.82 -26.33
N LEU A 204 -28.38 -2.43 -26.77
CA LEU A 204 -27.73 -2.16 -28.05
C LEU A 204 -28.12 -3.23 -29.07
N SER A 205 -28.10 -2.86 -30.37
CA SER A 205 -28.22 -3.87 -31.41
C SER A 205 -27.06 -4.86 -31.37
N GLU A 206 -27.30 -6.12 -31.75
CA GLU A 206 -26.29 -7.18 -31.74
C GLU A 206 -25.01 -6.77 -32.53
N THR A 207 -25.17 -6.02 -33.62
CA THR A 207 -24.05 -5.49 -34.41
C THR A 207 -23.21 -4.50 -33.62
N ILE A 208 -23.83 -3.58 -32.88
CA ILE A 208 -23.10 -2.58 -32.09
C ILE A 208 -22.46 -3.25 -30.87
N ASP A 209 -23.15 -4.18 -30.20
CA ASP A 209 -22.64 -4.89 -29.06
C ASP A 209 -21.38 -5.73 -29.41
N SER A 210 -21.41 -6.41 -30.58
CA SER A 210 -20.27 -7.19 -31.07
C SER A 210 -19.03 -6.33 -31.48
N LEU A 211 -19.25 -5.08 -31.90
CA LEU A 211 -18.18 -4.13 -32.18
C LEU A 211 -17.54 -3.60 -30.90
N LEU A 212 -18.33 -3.35 -29.88
CA LEU A 212 -17.85 -2.86 -28.58
C LEU A 212 -17.25 -3.96 -27.71
N LYS A 213 -17.70 -5.17 -27.88
CA LYS A 213 -17.29 -6.37 -27.14
C LYS A 213 -16.95 -7.48 -28.14
N PRO A 214 -15.81 -7.37 -28.85
CA PRO A 214 -15.44 -8.39 -29.80
C PRO A 214 -15.35 -9.76 -29.09
N PRO A 215 -15.91 -10.82 -29.70
CA PRO A 215 -15.85 -12.14 -29.11
C PRO A 215 -14.39 -12.59 -28.97
N PHE A 216 -14.10 -13.38 -27.96
CA PHE A 216 -12.78 -13.97 -27.78
C PHE A 216 -12.46 -14.84 -29.02
N PRO A 217 -11.31 -14.62 -29.68
CA PRO A 217 -10.98 -15.35 -30.88
C PRO A 217 -10.88 -16.86 -30.63
N GLU A 218 -11.62 -17.67 -31.37
CA GLU A 218 -11.62 -19.15 -31.22
C GLU A 218 -10.22 -19.79 -31.38
N LYS A 219 -9.32 -19.10 -32.08
CA LYS A 219 -7.95 -19.58 -32.32
C LYS A 219 -6.98 -19.31 -31.19
N HIS A 220 -7.38 -18.53 -30.17
CA HIS A 220 -6.54 -18.28 -29.03
C HIS A 220 -6.53 -19.50 -28.10
N PRO A 221 -5.35 -19.95 -27.64
CA PRO A 221 -5.27 -21.05 -26.71
C PRO A 221 -5.90 -20.65 -25.35
N TYR A 222 -6.71 -21.54 -24.82
CA TYR A 222 -7.17 -21.41 -23.43
C TYR A 222 -6.16 -22.10 -22.51
N ILE A 223 -5.98 -21.52 -21.32
CA ILE A 223 -5.11 -22.14 -20.29
C ILE A 223 -5.69 -23.48 -19.81
N VAL A 224 -7.02 -23.60 -19.82
CA VAL A 224 -7.73 -24.85 -19.47
C VAL A 224 -8.27 -25.46 -20.74
N GLU A 225 -7.73 -26.62 -21.12
CA GLU A 225 -8.14 -27.35 -22.32
C GLU A 225 -9.63 -27.77 -22.20
N GLY A 226 -10.39 -27.54 -23.27
CA GLY A 226 -11.82 -27.87 -23.32
C GLY A 226 -12.75 -26.89 -22.58
N TRP A 227 -12.23 -25.79 -22.02
CA TRP A 227 -13.08 -24.75 -21.39
C TRP A 227 -13.99 -24.09 -22.44
N LYS A 228 -15.28 -24.06 -22.15
CA LYS A 228 -16.27 -23.32 -22.94
C LYS A 228 -16.92 -22.30 -22.04
N SER A 229 -17.06 -21.07 -22.53
CA SER A 229 -17.85 -20.06 -21.82
C SER A 229 -19.32 -20.54 -21.71
N THR A 230 -19.77 -20.83 -20.52
CA THR A 230 -21.16 -21.24 -20.25
C THR A 230 -22.06 -20.07 -19.84
N GLY A 231 -21.55 -18.83 -19.92
CA GLY A 231 -22.23 -17.67 -19.39
C GLY A 231 -23.28 -17.07 -20.30
N SER A 232 -24.53 -17.51 -20.20
CA SER A 232 -25.66 -16.63 -20.44
C SER A 232 -26.19 -16.14 -19.09
N PHE A 233 -25.91 -14.90 -18.73
CA PHE A 233 -26.56 -14.25 -17.60
C PHE A 233 -27.99 -13.92 -17.96
N THR A 234 -28.94 -14.69 -17.49
CA THR A 234 -30.35 -14.31 -17.46
C THR A 234 -30.64 -13.72 -16.08
N SER A 235 -30.36 -12.44 -15.84
CA SER A 235 -30.90 -11.78 -14.66
C SER A 235 -32.09 -10.93 -15.04
N ASN A 236 -33.26 -11.31 -14.56
CA ASN A 236 -34.50 -10.54 -14.67
C ASN A 236 -34.63 -9.45 -13.60
N ASP A 237 -33.62 -9.24 -12.77
CA ASP A 237 -33.68 -8.28 -11.68
C ASP A 237 -32.58 -7.21 -11.83
N ASN A 238 -32.96 -6.09 -12.47
CA ASN A 238 -32.09 -4.95 -12.69
C ASN A 238 -31.87 -4.10 -11.43
N SER A 239 -32.59 -4.36 -10.32
CA SER A 239 -32.55 -3.49 -9.13
C SER A 239 -31.19 -3.51 -8.42
N ASP A 240 -30.52 -4.67 -8.38
CA ASP A 240 -29.22 -4.81 -7.72
C ASP A 240 -28.06 -4.27 -8.59
N ILE A 241 -28.24 -4.27 -9.91
CA ILE A 241 -27.30 -3.65 -10.84
C ILE A 241 -27.25 -2.13 -10.61
N TYR A 242 -28.39 -1.47 -10.42
CA TYR A 242 -28.44 -0.03 -10.17
C TYR A 242 -27.81 0.38 -8.83
N LYS A 243 -27.93 -0.44 -7.81
CA LYS A 243 -27.26 -0.19 -6.52
C LYS A 243 -25.73 -0.30 -6.63
N SER A 244 -25.24 -1.30 -7.35
CA SER A 244 -23.80 -1.46 -7.62
C SER A 244 -23.23 -0.31 -8.49
N LEU A 245 -24.05 0.25 -9.37
CA LEU A 245 -23.72 1.39 -10.23
C LEU A 245 -23.56 2.70 -9.46
N PHE A 246 -24.36 2.92 -8.42
CA PHE A 246 -24.23 4.09 -7.56
C PHE A 246 -22.90 4.05 -6.80
N ILE A 247 -22.52 2.89 -6.28
CA ILE A 247 -21.22 2.67 -5.63
C ILE A 247 -20.08 2.93 -6.61
N SER A 248 -20.15 2.40 -7.84
CA SER A 248 -19.15 2.60 -8.89
C SER A 248 -18.97 4.08 -9.27
N TYR A 249 -20.04 4.86 -9.32
CA TYR A 249 -19.97 6.29 -9.64
C TYR A 249 -19.24 7.07 -8.53
N VAL A 250 -19.50 6.76 -7.27
CA VAL A 250 -18.86 7.41 -6.11
C VAL A 250 -17.37 7.01 -5.98
N THR A 251 -16.99 5.83 -6.49
CA THR A 251 -15.65 5.27 -6.30
C THR A 251 -14.68 5.54 -7.44
N LYS A 252 -15.18 6.02 -8.58
CA LYS A 252 -14.38 6.21 -9.81
C LYS A 252 -13.17 7.12 -9.61
N ASP A 253 -13.28 8.12 -8.74
CA ASP A 253 -12.22 9.09 -8.50
C ASP A 253 -11.19 8.66 -7.45
N LEU A 254 -11.37 7.49 -6.83
CA LEU A 254 -10.47 6.97 -5.79
C LEU A 254 -9.50 5.88 -6.27
N ARG A 255 -9.43 5.62 -7.57
CA ARG A 255 -8.44 4.70 -8.13
C ARG A 255 -7.10 5.40 -8.29
N PHE A 256 -6.08 4.81 -7.70
CA PHE A 256 -4.72 5.36 -7.69
C PHE A 256 -3.93 5.06 -8.97
N SER A 257 -4.42 4.18 -9.87
CA SER A 257 -3.71 3.83 -11.10
C SER A 257 -4.64 3.33 -12.22
N ASP A 258 -4.49 3.92 -13.41
CA ASP A 258 -5.22 3.52 -14.63
C ASP A 258 -4.49 2.44 -15.47
N SER A 259 -3.26 2.06 -15.10
CA SER A 259 -2.45 1.09 -15.87
C SER A 259 -1.49 0.35 -14.98
N ILE A 260 -2.01 -0.60 -14.23
CA ILE A 260 -1.22 -1.54 -13.45
C ILE A 260 -1.31 -2.90 -14.13
N GLY A 261 -0.19 -3.58 -14.24
CA GLY A 261 -0.11 -4.92 -14.78
C GLY A 261 1.06 -5.67 -14.17
N SER A 262 1.15 -6.93 -14.47
CA SER A 262 2.31 -7.75 -14.09
C SER A 262 2.44 -8.88 -15.06
N ASN A 263 3.68 -9.34 -15.31
CA ASN A 263 3.96 -10.51 -16.09
C ASN A 263 4.64 -11.56 -15.22
N SER A 264 4.28 -12.81 -15.44
CA SER A 264 4.87 -13.94 -14.75
C SER A 264 5.04 -15.10 -15.73
N TRP A 265 6.20 -15.75 -15.70
CA TRP A 265 6.51 -16.88 -16.58
C TRP A 265 7.04 -18.05 -15.77
N ALA A 266 6.68 -19.23 -16.17
CA ALA A 266 7.32 -20.46 -15.74
C ALA A 266 7.80 -21.23 -16.97
N ILE A 267 9.07 -21.57 -17.02
CA ILE A 267 9.69 -22.36 -18.09
C ILE A 267 10.09 -23.71 -17.51
N SER A 268 9.59 -24.81 -18.10
CA SER A 268 9.96 -26.14 -17.67
C SER A 268 11.45 -26.41 -17.90
N GLY A 269 12.08 -27.19 -17.01
CA GLY A 269 13.47 -27.56 -17.10
C GLY A 269 13.86 -28.28 -18.41
N ILE A 270 12.92 -28.90 -19.13
CA ILE A 270 13.17 -29.50 -20.45
C ILE A 270 13.54 -28.46 -21.52
N HIS A 271 13.24 -27.20 -21.31
CA HIS A 271 13.51 -26.06 -22.20
C HIS A 271 14.68 -25.19 -21.72
N THR A 272 15.35 -25.55 -20.63
CA THR A 272 16.45 -24.79 -20.06
C THR A 272 17.78 -25.56 -20.23
N GLU A 273 18.87 -24.82 -20.36
CA GLU A 273 20.21 -25.42 -20.45
C GLU A 273 20.61 -26.16 -19.16
N SER A 274 20.17 -25.66 -18.02
CA SER A 274 20.45 -26.22 -16.69
C SER A 274 19.65 -27.50 -16.37
N GLY A 275 18.57 -27.79 -17.13
CA GLY A 275 17.61 -28.85 -16.81
C GLY A 275 16.66 -28.52 -15.63
N TYR A 276 16.78 -27.35 -14.98
CA TYR A 276 15.93 -26.92 -13.90
C TYR A 276 14.88 -25.89 -14.38
N PRO A 277 13.68 -25.84 -13.78
CA PRO A 277 12.69 -24.85 -14.15
C PRO A 277 13.15 -23.43 -13.81
N ILE A 278 12.74 -22.47 -14.64
CA ILE A 278 12.94 -21.04 -14.39
C ILE A 278 11.59 -20.40 -14.10
N LEU A 279 11.51 -19.66 -13.02
CA LEU A 279 10.39 -18.79 -12.69
C LEU A 279 10.85 -17.34 -12.76
N ALA A 280 10.10 -16.51 -13.48
CA ALA A 280 10.30 -15.08 -13.53
C ALA A 280 8.99 -14.37 -13.20
N ASN A 281 9.09 -13.29 -12.43
CA ASN A 281 7.98 -12.42 -12.08
C ASN A 281 8.41 -10.95 -12.25
N ASP A 282 7.61 -10.20 -12.98
CA ASP A 282 7.87 -8.81 -13.34
C ASP A 282 6.63 -7.96 -12.99
N PRO A 283 6.51 -7.50 -11.74
CA PRO A 283 5.39 -6.66 -11.31
C PRO A 283 5.55 -5.24 -11.88
N HIS A 284 4.56 -4.80 -12.65
CA HIS A 284 4.47 -3.45 -13.21
C HIS A 284 3.59 -2.57 -12.31
N LEU A 285 4.12 -2.20 -11.16
CA LEU A 285 3.47 -1.34 -10.18
C LEU A 285 4.06 0.07 -10.25
N SER A 286 3.30 1.06 -9.76
CA SER A 286 3.82 2.43 -9.64
C SER A 286 4.98 2.47 -8.66
N ALA A 287 6.11 3.04 -9.08
CA ALA A 287 7.18 3.41 -8.15
C ALA A 287 6.72 4.64 -7.38
N GLN A 288 6.29 4.45 -6.15
CA GLN A 288 5.89 5.53 -5.26
C GLN A 288 7.00 5.79 -4.24
N LEU A 289 7.41 7.04 -4.15
CA LEU A 289 8.16 7.51 -2.99
C LEU A 289 7.17 7.76 -1.86
N PRO A 290 7.59 7.53 -0.60
CA PRO A 290 6.75 7.76 0.56
C PRO A 290 6.34 9.22 0.69
#